data_3310da743464b7e62949635c355a724b
#
_entry.id   3310da743464b7e62949635c355a724b
#
_cell.length_a   1.000
_cell.length_b   1.000
_cell.length_c   1.000
_cell.angle_alpha   90.00
_cell.angle_beta   90.00
_cell.angle_gamma   90.00
#
_symmetry.space_group_name_H-M   'P 1'
#
loop_
_entity.id
_entity.type
_entity.pdbx_description
1 polymer ?
#
loop_
_entity_poly.entity_id
_entity_poly.type
_entity_poly.pdbx_seq_one_letter_code
_entity_poly.pdbx_strand_id
1 'polypeptide(L)'
;MTERSVRIASAALALLGAAISGCLLAVRETGGSLICSTGGCETVQSSSYAEVLGVPVAALGFVGFLALLAAALARGELARLTQATLGLAAFLFAAYLLAVQLVVLDAICQWCVATDVLTTAIAALALVRLGPASSRG
;
A
#
# COMPACT_ATOMS: atom_id res chain seq x y z
N MET A 1 -11.73 18.49 -5.07
CA MET A 1 -10.61 18.03 -5.93
C MET A 1 -11.15 17.62 -7.30
N THR A 2 -10.42 17.95 -8.34
CA THR A 2 -10.78 17.51 -9.69
C THR A 2 -10.38 16.04 -9.89
N GLU A 3 -11.00 15.38 -10.85
CA GLU A 3 -10.63 14.03 -11.27
C GLU A 3 -9.12 13.92 -11.56
N ARG A 4 -8.59 14.92 -12.25
CA ARG A 4 -7.17 14.98 -12.60
C ARG A 4 -6.29 15.05 -11.35
N SER A 5 -6.64 15.92 -10.40
CA SER A 5 -5.89 16.06 -9.13
C SER A 5 -5.89 14.76 -8.33
N VAL A 6 -7.04 14.12 -8.21
CA VAL A 6 -7.18 12.86 -7.47
C VAL A 6 -6.33 11.75 -8.14
N ARG A 7 -6.36 11.69 -9.47
CA ARG A 7 -5.56 10.70 -10.21
C ARG A 7 -4.07 10.91 -10.02
N ILE A 8 -3.61 12.15 -10.13
CA ILE A 8 -2.19 12.49 -9.96
C ILE A 8 -1.74 12.18 -8.53
N ALA A 9 -2.52 12.58 -7.54
CA ALA A 9 -2.22 12.32 -6.14
C ALA A 9 -2.16 10.81 -5.85
N SER A 10 -3.15 10.05 -6.33
CA SER A 10 -3.17 8.60 -6.17
C SER A 10 -1.97 7.94 -6.86
N ALA A 11 -1.62 8.38 -8.06
CA ALA A 11 -0.48 7.85 -8.81
C ALA A 11 0.84 8.13 -8.08
N ALA A 12 1.02 9.34 -7.56
CA ALA A 12 2.22 9.70 -6.81
C ALA A 12 2.37 8.85 -5.54
N LEU A 13 1.28 8.68 -4.79
CA LEU A 13 1.28 7.86 -3.58
C LEU A 13 1.52 6.39 -3.90
N ALA A 14 0.93 5.87 -4.97
CA ALA A 14 1.12 4.49 -5.40
C ALA A 14 2.57 4.25 -5.85
N LEU A 15 3.16 5.19 -6.54
CA LEU A 15 4.57 5.10 -6.97
C LEU A 15 5.49 5.07 -5.75
N LEU A 16 5.24 5.92 -4.76
CA LEU A 16 6.01 5.94 -3.52
C LEU A 16 5.85 4.62 -2.75
N GLY A 17 4.62 4.11 -2.66
CA GLY A 17 4.34 2.81 -2.03
C GLY A 17 5.05 1.66 -2.74
N ALA A 18 5.05 1.67 -4.07
CA ALA A 18 5.77 0.67 -4.87
C ALA A 18 7.29 0.73 -4.61
N ALA A 19 7.85 1.95 -4.52
CA ALA A 19 9.27 2.13 -4.23
C ALA A 19 9.64 1.56 -2.86
N ILE A 20 8.85 1.88 -1.82
CA ILE A 20 9.09 1.37 -0.47
C ILE A 20 8.96 -0.16 -0.44
N SER A 21 7.88 -0.70 -1.01
CA SER A 21 7.65 -2.15 -1.03
C SER A 21 8.73 -2.88 -1.83
N GLY A 22 9.18 -2.30 -2.95
CA GLY A 22 10.27 -2.84 -3.74
C GLY A 22 11.59 -2.87 -2.98
N CYS A 23 11.88 -1.82 -2.20
CA CYS A 23 13.07 -1.78 -1.35
C CYS A 23 13.00 -2.83 -0.24
N LEU A 24 11.84 -2.98 0.41
CA LEU A 24 11.64 -4.01 1.43
C LEU A 24 11.84 -5.40 0.85
N LEU A 25 11.32 -5.66 -0.33
CA LEU A 25 11.48 -6.93 -1.01
C LEU A 25 12.95 -7.18 -1.36
N ALA A 26 13.65 -6.18 -1.89
CA ALA A 26 15.06 -6.29 -2.24
C ALA A 26 15.93 -6.59 -1.02
N VAL A 27 15.69 -5.92 0.10
CA VAL A 27 16.40 -6.16 1.36
C VAL A 27 16.16 -7.59 1.85
N ARG A 28 14.92 -8.06 1.78
CA ARG A 28 14.56 -9.42 2.18
C ARG A 28 15.29 -10.47 1.32
N GLU A 29 15.30 -10.29 0.01
CA GLU A 29 15.90 -11.26 -0.91
C GLU A 29 17.43 -11.26 -0.89
N THR A 30 18.06 -10.13 -0.61
CA THR A 30 19.51 -10.01 -0.58
C THR A 30 20.11 -10.23 0.81
N GLY A 31 19.28 -10.39 1.85
CA GLY A 31 19.75 -10.54 3.22
C GLY A 31 20.30 -9.25 3.82
N GLY A 32 20.01 -8.10 3.20
CA GLY A 32 20.39 -6.79 3.72
C GLY A 32 19.64 -6.42 5.00
N SER A 33 20.00 -5.30 5.60
CA SER A 33 19.32 -4.76 6.78
C SER A 33 18.61 -3.46 6.47
N LEU A 34 17.49 -3.24 7.16
CA LEU A 34 16.71 -2.00 7.05
C LEU A 34 17.18 -0.98 8.09
N ILE A 35 17.21 0.28 7.69
CA ILE A 35 17.37 1.38 8.63
C ILE A 35 16.02 1.53 9.36
N CYS A 36 16.01 1.24 10.66
CA CYS A 36 14.78 1.18 11.42
C CYS A 36 14.97 1.86 12.77
N SER A 37 14.33 3.01 12.96
CA SER A 37 14.38 3.74 14.23
C SER A 37 13.44 3.17 15.29
N THR A 38 12.46 2.36 14.90
CA THR A 38 11.53 1.69 15.84
C THR A 38 12.08 0.39 16.41
N GLY A 39 13.11 -0.19 15.77
CA GLY A 39 13.74 -1.44 16.22
C GLY A 39 12.95 -2.70 15.92
N GLY A 40 11.73 -2.60 15.36
CA GLY A 40 10.86 -3.75 15.14
C GLY A 40 10.81 -4.26 13.70
N CYS A 41 11.53 -3.64 12.76
CA CYS A 41 11.43 -3.99 11.34
C CYS A 41 11.81 -5.43 11.05
N GLU A 42 12.92 -5.91 11.62
CA GLU A 42 13.38 -7.29 11.40
C GLU A 42 12.42 -8.30 12.01
N THR A 43 11.88 -8.01 13.21
CA THR A 43 10.90 -8.86 13.86
C THR A 43 9.67 -9.04 12.99
N VAL A 44 9.15 -7.93 12.43
CA VAL A 44 7.97 -7.96 11.56
C VAL A 44 8.29 -8.69 10.25
N GLN A 45 9.42 -8.36 9.62
CA GLN A 45 9.78 -8.93 8.32
C GLN A 45 10.15 -10.41 8.39
N SER A 46 10.63 -10.90 9.54
CA SER A 46 10.99 -12.31 9.72
C SER A 46 9.86 -13.15 10.30
N SER A 47 8.71 -12.54 10.65
CA SER A 47 7.57 -13.26 11.20
C SER A 47 6.87 -14.11 10.13
N SER A 48 6.08 -15.10 10.57
CA SER A 48 5.25 -15.88 9.66
C SER A 48 4.17 -15.05 8.97
N TYR A 49 3.81 -13.90 9.54
CA TYR A 49 2.86 -12.95 8.95
C TYR A 49 3.46 -12.12 7.81
N ALA A 50 4.78 -12.15 7.63
CA ALA A 50 5.44 -11.49 6.51
C ALA A 50 5.31 -12.27 5.20
N GLU A 51 4.67 -13.42 5.22
CA GLU A 51 4.39 -14.24 4.05
C GLU A 51 2.93 -14.68 4.04
N VAL A 52 2.35 -14.73 2.85
CA VAL A 52 1.01 -15.27 2.60
C VAL A 52 1.17 -16.35 1.54
N LEU A 53 0.89 -17.61 1.92
CA LEU A 53 1.01 -18.77 1.02
C LEU A 53 2.39 -18.86 0.37
N GLY A 54 3.45 -18.53 1.11
CA GLY A 54 4.82 -18.58 0.63
C GLY A 54 5.27 -17.35 -0.15
N VAL A 55 4.39 -16.38 -0.39
CA VAL A 55 4.70 -15.14 -1.10
C VAL A 55 4.97 -14.03 -0.09
N PRO A 56 6.13 -13.33 -0.15
CA PRO A 56 6.39 -12.22 0.77
C PRO A 56 5.33 -11.12 0.64
N VAL A 57 4.88 -10.60 1.79
CA VAL A 57 3.91 -9.48 1.82
C VAL A 57 4.48 -8.26 1.08
N ALA A 58 5.80 -8.05 1.15
CA ALA A 58 6.45 -6.96 0.40
C ALA A 58 6.25 -7.11 -1.12
N ALA A 59 6.28 -8.34 -1.64
CA ALA A 59 6.01 -8.60 -3.06
C ALA A 59 4.54 -8.33 -3.40
N LEU A 60 3.61 -8.75 -2.53
CA LEU A 60 2.19 -8.45 -2.70
C LEU A 60 1.93 -6.95 -2.68
N GLY A 61 2.59 -6.23 -1.76
CA GLY A 61 2.51 -4.78 -1.68
C GLY A 61 3.04 -4.10 -2.94
N PHE A 62 4.18 -4.54 -3.43
CA PHE A 62 4.77 -4.01 -4.66
C PHE A 62 3.82 -4.16 -5.86
N VAL A 63 3.31 -5.37 -6.08
CA VAL A 63 2.36 -5.64 -7.17
C VAL A 63 1.05 -4.86 -6.96
N GLY A 64 0.57 -4.80 -5.73
CA GLY A 64 -0.64 -4.05 -5.38
C GLY A 64 -0.52 -2.56 -5.68
N PHE A 65 0.61 -1.95 -5.31
CA PHE A 65 0.84 -0.53 -5.61
C PHE A 65 1.00 -0.27 -7.10
N LEU A 66 1.61 -1.20 -7.86
CA LEU A 66 1.66 -1.08 -9.32
C LEU A 66 0.27 -1.17 -9.94
N ALA A 67 -0.58 -2.07 -9.43
CA ALA A 67 -1.97 -2.17 -9.89
C ALA A 67 -2.76 -0.90 -9.57
N LEU A 68 -2.58 -0.35 -8.37
CA LEU A 68 -3.21 0.92 -7.98
C LEU A 68 -2.70 2.08 -8.85
N LEU A 69 -1.42 2.09 -9.17
CA LEU A 69 -0.83 3.08 -10.07
C LEU A 69 -1.49 3.01 -11.45
N ALA A 70 -1.60 1.81 -12.01
CA ALA A 70 -2.23 1.60 -13.31
C ALA A 70 -3.70 2.07 -13.30
N ALA A 71 -4.44 1.71 -12.25
CA ALA A 71 -5.84 2.12 -12.10
C ALA A 71 -5.98 3.64 -11.93
N ALA A 72 -5.04 4.28 -11.23
CA ALA A 72 -5.03 5.73 -11.05
C ALA A 72 -4.76 6.47 -12.36
N LEU A 73 -3.89 5.93 -13.20
CA LEU A 73 -3.56 6.54 -14.50
C LEU A 73 -4.65 6.29 -15.54
N ALA A 74 -5.39 5.20 -15.43
CA ALA A 74 -6.47 4.87 -16.35
C ALA A 74 -7.67 5.80 -16.17
N ARG A 75 -8.48 5.93 -17.21
CA ARG A 75 -9.67 6.79 -17.23
C ARG A 75 -10.92 5.95 -17.41
N GLY A 76 -12.04 6.51 -16.99
CA GLY A 76 -13.36 5.90 -17.18
C GLY A 76 -13.90 5.25 -15.92
N GLU A 77 -15.12 4.77 -16.02
CA GLU A 77 -15.87 4.20 -14.91
C GLU A 77 -15.20 2.94 -14.38
N LEU A 78 -14.77 2.05 -15.28
CA LEU A 78 -14.11 0.82 -14.89
C LEU A 78 -12.83 1.07 -14.09
N ALA A 79 -12.04 2.06 -14.51
CA ALA A 79 -10.82 2.43 -13.81
C ALA A 79 -11.11 2.95 -12.39
N ARG A 80 -12.17 3.76 -12.24
CA ARG A 80 -12.59 4.28 -10.94
C ARG A 80 -13.03 3.15 -10.01
N LEU A 81 -13.85 2.24 -10.51
CA LEU A 81 -14.33 1.10 -9.75
C LEU A 81 -13.18 0.16 -9.37
N THR A 82 -12.27 -0.10 -10.31
CA THR A 82 -11.10 -0.94 -10.04
C THR A 82 -10.22 -0.32 -8.96
N GLN A 83 -9.94 0.98 -9.06
CA GLN A 83 -9.14 1.65 -8.04
C GLN A 83 -9.80 1.60 -6.67
N ALA A 84 -11.12 1.82 -6.60
CA ALA A 84 -11.86 1.77 -5.33
C ALA A 84 -11.84 0.37 -4.73
N THR A 85 -12.07 -0.65 -5.53
CA THR A 85 -12.07 -2.05 -5.08
C THR A 85 -10.68 -2.47 -4.58
N LEU A 86 -9.64 -2.20 -5.37
CA LEU A 86 -8.26 -2.51 -4.98
C LEU A 86 -7.83 -1.71 -3.76
N GLY A 87 -8.18 -0.42 -3.72
CA GLY A 87 -7.86 0.44 -2.59
C GLY A 87 -8.51 -0.03 -1.30
N LEU A 88 -9.77 -0.41 -1.35
CA LEU A 88 -10.48 -0.92 -0.18
C LEU A 88 -9.89 -2.26 0.28
N ALA A 89 -9.65 -3.18 -0.65
CA ALA A 89 -9.04 -4.48 -0.33
C ALA A 89 -7.65 -4.29 0.30
N ALA A 90 -6.85 -3.41 -0.28
CA ALA A 90 -5.51 -3.09 0.24
C ALA A 90 -5.59 -2.45 1.62
N PHE A 91 -6.55 -1.55 1.84
CA PHE A 91 -6.78 -0.92 3.15
C PHE A 91 -7.12 -1.95 4.22
N LEU A 92 -8.04 -2.86 3.92
CA LEU A 92 -8.42 -3.90 4.88
C LEU A 92 -7.24 -4.81 5.23
N PHE A 93 -6.45 -5.17 4.22
CA PHE A 93 -5.25 -5.97 4.44
C PHE A 93 -4.19 -5.21 5.25
N ALA A 94 -3.99 -3.93 4.97
CA ALA A 94 -3.08 -3.07 5.72
C ALA A 94 -3.51 -2.95 7.18
N ALA A 95 -4.81 -2.77 7.42
CA ALA A 95 -5.36 -2.72 8.78
C ALA A 95 -5.12 -4.03 9.53
N TYR A 96 -5.29 -5.17 8.86
CA TYR A 96 -4.99 -6.48 9.43
C TYR A 96 -3.50 -6.59 9.80
N LEU A 97 -2.60 -6.20 8.89
CA LEU A 97 -1.16 -6.27 9.16
C LEU A 97 -0.75 -5.34 10.30
N LEU A 98 -1.34 -4.15 10.37
CA LEU A 98 -1.07 -3.23 11.47
C LEU A 98 -1.53 -3.81 12.80
N ALA A 99 -2.71 -4.43 12.83
CA ALA A 99 -3.21 -5.11 14.02
C ALA A 99 -2.25 -6.24 14.46
N VAL A 100 -1.72 -7.01 13.51
CA VAL A 100 -0.72 -8.05 13.81
C VAL A 100 0.52 -7.43 14.43
N GLN A 101 1.02 -6.32 13.92
CA GLN A 101 2.19 -5.65 14.49
C GLN A 101 1.94 -5.19 15.93
N LEU A 102 0.77 -4.61 16.21
CA LEU A 102 0.46 -4.03 17.52
C LEU A 102 0.08 -5.05 18.55
N VAL A 103 -0.66 -6.09 18.17
CA VAL A 103 -1.28 -7.03 19.12
C VAL A 103 -0.55 -8.36 19.20
N VAL A 104 -0.11 -8.90 18.07
CA VAL A 104 0.48 -10.24 17.99
C VAL A 104 2.00 -10.19 18.15
N LEU A 105 2.66 -9.33 17.37
CA LEU A 105 4.12 -9.26 17.34
C LEU A 105 4.69 -8.30 18.39
N ASP A 106 3.88 -7.35 18.86
CA ASP A 106 4.31 -6.27 19.74
C ASP A 106 5.60 -5.61 19.23
N ALA A 107 5.66 -5.40 17.92
CA ALA A 107 6.80 -4.82 17.24
C ALA A 107 6.29 -3.98 16.06
N ILE A 108 6.90 -2.83 15.82
CA ILE A 108 6.51 -1.89 14.79
C ILE A 108 7.59 -1.81 13.71
N CYS A 109 7.18 -2.04 12.46
CA CYS A 109 8.00 -1.79 11.28
C CYS A 109 7.59 -0.43 10.71
N GLN A 110 8.46 0.59 10.84
CA GLN A 110 8.14 1.95 10.38
C GLN A 110 7.86 2.00 8.87
N TRP A 111 8.55 1.18 8.08
CA TRP A 111 8.35 1.12 6.63
C TRP A 111 7.01 0.48 6.27
N CYS A 112 6.60 -0.52 7.03
CA CYS A 112 5.29 -1.15 6.87
C CYS A 112 4.17 -0.18 7.24
N VAL A 113 4.33 0.56 8.33
CA VAL A 113 3.37 1.60 8.72
C VAL A 113 3.30 2.71 7.67
N ALA A 114 4.44 3.08 7.08
CA ALA A 114 4.46 4.06 5.99
C ALA A 114 3.62 3.59 4.80
N THR A 115 3.76 2.33 4.39
CA THR A 115 2.93 1.78 3.30
C THR A 115 1.46 1.66 3.69
N ASP A 116 1.17 1.38 4.96
CA ASP A 116 -0.21 1.35 5.46
C ASP A 116 -0.87 2.73 5.39
N VAL A 117 -0.13 3.78 5.74
CA VAL A 117 -0.61 5.17 5.62
C VAL A 117 -0.86 5.53 4.16
N LEU A 118 0.07 5.18 3.26
CA LEU A 118 -0.08 5.44 1.83
C LEU A 118 -1.32 4.71 1.27
N THR A 119 -1.50 3.46 1.66
CA THR A 119 -2.65 2.66 1.25
C THR A 119 -3.97 3.29 1.71
N THR A 120 -4.01 3.76 2.96
CA THR A 120 -5.18 4.44 3.51
C THR A 120 -5.50 5.73 2.72
N ALA A 121 -4.49 6.52 2.42
CA ALA A 121 -4.65 7.75 1.64
C ALA A 121 -5.16 7.44 0.23
N ILE A 122 -4.61 6.42 -0.43
CA ILE A 122 -5.04 6.00 -1.78
C ILE A 122 -6.49 5.51 -1.73
N ALA A 123 -6.88 4.74 -0.72
CA ALA A 123 -8.26 4.27 -0.56
C ALA A 123 -9.22 5.44 -0.40
N ALA A 124 -8.86 6.43 0.42
CA ALA A 124 -9.67 7.63 0.60
C ALA A 124 -9.82 8.41 -0.72
N LEU A 125 -8.74 8.59 -1.46
CA LEU A 125 -8.76 9.25 -2.76
C LEU A 125 -9.59 8.48 -3.79
N ALA A 126 -9.54 7.15 -3.74
CA ALA A 126 -10.34 6.30 -4.61
C ALA A 126 -11.84 6.51 -4.37
N LEU A 127 -12.24 6.63 -3.10
CA LEU A 127 -13.63 6.92 -2.75
C LEU A 127 -14.05 8.33 -3.21
N VAL A 128 -13.17 9.31 -3.04
CA VAL A 128 -13.40 10.67 -3.55
C VAL A 128 -13.57 10.64 -5.07
N ARG A 129 -12.77 9.84 -5.76
CA ARG A 129 -12.84 9.69 -7.21
C ARG A 129 -14.16 9.10 -7.69
N LEU A 130 -14.81 8.26 -6.87
CA LEU A 130 -16.15 7.74 -7.18
C LEU A 130 -17.24 8.77 -6.99
N GLY A 131 -17.00 9.81 -6.19
CA GLY A 131 -17.99 10.81 -5.88
C GLY A 131 -18.39 11.66 -7.09
N PRO A 132 -19.61 12.22 -7.10
CA PRO A 132 -20.10 13.00 -8.22
C PRO A 132 -19.29 14.27 -8.48
N ALA A 133 -18.65 14.85 -7.46
CA ALA A 133 -17.87 16.08 -7.59
C ALA A 133 -16.59 15.85 -8.43
N SER A 134 -15.94 14.68 -8.30
CA SER A 134 -14.73 14.38 -9.06
C SER A 134 -15.01 13.93 -10.49
N SER A 135 -16.21 13.43 -10.78
CA SER A 135 -16.58 13.00 -12.13
C SER A 135 -16.77 14.16 -13.11
N ARG A 136 -16.82 15.40 -12.61
CA ARG A 136 -17.00 16.62 -13.39
C ARG A 136 -15.68 17.30 -13.78
N GLY A 137 -14.60 16.83 -13.23
CA GLY A 137 -13.30 17.43 -13.43
C GLY A 137 -12.51 17.00 -14.65
#